data_04a2aa9d8d91df2c9c3a5dc5a4c8f6e8
#
_entry.id   04a2aa9d8d91df2c9c3a5dc5a4c8f6e8
#
_cell.length_a   1.000
_cell.length_b   1.000
_cell.length_c   1.000
_cell.angle_alpha   90.00
_cell.angle_beta   90.00
_cell.angle_gamma   90.00
#
_symmetry.space_group_name_H-M   'P 1'
#
loop_
_entity.id
_entity.type
_entity.pdbx_description
1 polymer ?
#
loop_
_entity_poly.entity_id
_entity_poly.type
_entity_poly.pdbx_seq_one_letter_code
_entity_poly.pdbx_strand_id
1 'polypeptide(L)'
;VYLILVFLVPLALPENTIPDLSGRANRLDYATDDGWASWGNGDNGEGSAVGHNQPENGGTFAWTDLNPVAALVYAIGDLNCHQKFERSWEINGNQLAVCTRDIGILLGFVGACLLWSRKGLNRWTVRDSFLSIFTDESVERFYFNDTRMRLMLVLLAVGLGPMAVDGFTQLLTDYESTNLLRILTGAPAGFVGGWFFSATFSARPNQFDDA
;
A
#
# COMPACT_ATOMS: atom_id res chain seq x y z
N VAL A 1 7.24 -0.65 11.09
CA VAL A 1 6.73 -1.79 11.88
C VAL A 1 5.84 -2.67 11.02
N TYR A 2 4.72 -2.16 10.43
CA TYR A 2 3.76 -2.99 9.69
C TYR A 2 4.39 -3.80 8.56
N LEU A 3 5.22 -3.19 7.70
CA LEU A 3 5.94 -3.88 6.63
C LEU A 3 6.74 -5.11 7.13
N ILE A 4 7.36 -4.99 8.29
CA ILE A 4 8.12 -6.11 8.90
C ILE A 4 7.15 -7.21 9.36
N LEU A 5 6.04 -6.84 9.98
CA LEU A 5 5.03 -7.79 10.46
C LEU A 5 4.34 -8.54 9.32
N VAL A 6 4.15 -7.93 8.16
CA VAL A 6 3.61 -8.61 6.96
C VAL A 6 4.45 -9.83 6.57
N PHE A 7 5.76 -9.84 6.83
CA PHE A 7 6.64 -10.98 6.56
C PHE A 7 6.82 -11.90 7.78
N LEU A 8 6.94 -11.32 8.98
CA LEU A 8 7.22 -12.11 10.19
C LEU A 8 6.01 -12.90 10.68
N VAL A 9 4.80 -12.36 10.53
CA VAL A 9 3.58 -13.02 11.03
C VAL A 9 3.32 -14.34 10.27
N PRO A 10 3.24 -14.38 8.93
CA PRO A 10 3.05 -15.66 8.24
C PRO A 10 4.19 -16.65 8.49
N LEU A 11 5.43 -16.18 8.68
CA LEU A 11 6.55 -17.03 9.04
C LEU A 11 6.43 -17.65 10.44
N ALA A 12 5.83 -16.91 11.38
CA ALA A 12 5.68 -17.34 12.78
C ALA A 12 4.42 -18.19 13.04
N LEU A 13 3.44 -18.15 12.14
CA LEU A 13 2.26 -19.00 12.21
C LEU A 13 2.60 -20.47 11.85
N PRO A 14 1.84 -21.44 12.34
CA PRO A 14 1.93 -22.80 11.85
C PRO A 14 1.78 -22.86 10.35
N GLU A 15 2.43 -23.82 9.72
CA GLU A 15 2.36 -24.02 8.27
C GLU A 15 0.89 -24.22 7.82
N ASN A 16 0.54 -23.60 6.70
CA ASN A 16 -0.80 -23.67 6.10
C ASN A 16 -1.95 -23.20 7.03
N THR A 17 -1.68 -22.25 7.94
CA THR A 17 -2.71 -21.64 8.77
C THR A 17 -3.57 -20.65 7.93
N ILE A 18 -2.96 -19.96 7.00
CA ILE A 18 -3.64 -19.01 6.12
C ILE A 18 -3.82 -19.66 4.76
N PRO A 19 -5.06 -19.91 4.32
CA PRO A 19 -5.32 -20.53 3.01
C PRO A 19 -5.06 -19.53 1.86
N ASP A 20 -5.14 -20.04 0.65
CA ASP A 20 -5.18 -19.23 -0.56
C ASP A 20 -6.45 -18.40 -0.59
N LEU A 21 -6.33 -17.09 -0.37
CA LEU A 21 -7.49 -16.21 -0.34
C LEU A 21 -7.96 -15.89 -1.76
N SER A 22 -9.24 -16.11 -2.02
CA SER A 22 -9.89 -15.86 -3.32
C SER A 22 -10.00 -14.36 -3.66
N GLY A 23 -9.69 -13.49 -2.71
CA GLY A 23 -9.84 -12.06 -2.80
C GLY A 23 -11.07 -11.56 -2.05
N ARG A 24 -11.31 -10.26 -2.09
CA ARG A 24 -12.44 -9.65 -1.40
C ARG A 24 -13.38 -8.91 -2.33
N ALA A 25 -14.66 -8.87 -1.96
CA ALA A 25 -15.68 -8.07 -2.60
C ALA A 25 -15.81 -6.68 -1.97
N ASN A 26 -15.65 -6.61 -0.67
CA ASN A 26 -15.82 -5.41 0.14
C ASN A 26 -14.59 -5.16 1.03
N ARG A 27 -14.75 -4.33 2.06
CA ARG A 27 -13.79 -4.14 3.13
C ARG A 27 -14.20 -5.00 4.32
N LEU A 28 -13.23 -5.62 4.99
CA LEU A 28 -13.45 -6.56 6.11
C LEU A 28 -14.25 -7.79 5.69
N ASP A 29 -13.81 -8.46 4.67
CA ASP A 29 -14.47 -9.64 4.11
C ASP A 29 -14.11 -10.95 4.83
N TYR A 30 -13.06 -10.94 5.63
CA TYR A 30 -12.52 -12.10 6.34
C TYR A 30 -12.43 -11.88 7.86
N ALA A 31 -13.29 -11.03 8.43
CA ALA A 31 -13.28 -10.80 9.87
C ALA A 31 -13.81 -11.98 10.66
N THR A 32 -14.87 -12.62 10.17
CA THR A 32 -15.51 -13.79 10.77
C THR A 32 -15.79 -14.86 9.72
N ASP A 33 -16.00 -16.09 10.15
CA ASP A 33 -16.29 -17.21 9.26
C ASP A 33 -17.65 -17.05 8.58
N ASP A 34 -18.63 -16.51 9.29
CA ASP A 34 -19.99 -16.28 8.79
C ASP A 34 -20.60 -15.01 9.36
N GLY A 35 -21.68 -14.52 8.77
CA GLY A 35 -22.46 -13.39 9.25
C GLY A 35 -21.79 -12.04 9.03
N TRP A 36 -21.26 -11.42 10.09
CA TRP A 36 -20.70 -10.07 10.01
C TRP A 36 -19.31 -10.06 9.39
N ALA A 37 -19.12 -9.22 8.36
CA ALA A 37 -17.84 -9.04 7.65
C ALA A 37 -17.19 -10.37 7.19
N SER A 38 -18.00 -11.30 6.70
CA SER A 38 -17.60 -12.61 6.16
C SER A 38 -17.86 -12.77 4.65
N TRP A 39 -17.97 -11.66 3.93
CA TRP A 39 -18.35 -11.67 2.49
C TRP A 39 -17.40 -12.51 1.61
N GLY A 40 -16.11 -12.54 1.94
CA GLY A 40 -15.13 -13.38 1.26
C GLY A 40 -15.39 -14.88 1.45
N ASN A 41 -15.97 -15.27 2.60
CA ASN A 41 -16.32 -16.64 2.92
C ASN A 41 -17.67 -17.09 2.34
N GLY A 42 -18.46 -16.16 1.78
CA GLY A 42 -19.78 -16.48 1.23
C GLY A 42 -19.66 -17.25 -0.08
N ASP A 43 -20.62 -18.16 -0.32
CA ASP A 43 -20.85 -18.75 -1.64
C ASP A 43 -21.65 -17.74 -2.48
N ASN A 44 -20.93 -17.01 -3.33
CA ASN A 44 -21.53 -15.99 -4.19
C ASN A 44 -21.79 -16.50 -5.61
N GLY A 45 -21.63 -17.79 -5.85
CA GLY A 45 -21.85 -18.47 -7.13
C GLY A 45 -20.77 -18.19 -8.19
N GLU A 46 -20.67 -19.06 -9.17
CA GLU A 46 -19.74 -18.90 -10.29
C GLU A 46 -20.05 -17.62 -11.09
N GLY A 47 -19.01 -16.82 -11.36
CA GLY A 47 -19.10 -15.61 -12.18
C GLY A 47 -19.71 -14.40 -11.48
N SER A 48 -19.93 -14.44 -10.18
CA SER A 48 -20.35 -13.26 -9.41
C SER A 48 -19.26 -12.19 -9.42
N ALA A 49 -19.62 -10.98 -9.85
CA ALA A 49 -18.74 -9.80 -9.73
C ALA A 49 -18.65 -9.32 -8.28
N VAL A 50 -19.47 -9.81 -7.40
CA VAL A 50 -19.61 -9.40 -5.99
C VAL A 50 -19.34 -10.61 -5.10
N GLY A 51 -18.17 -10.66 -4.56
CA GLY A 51 -17.75 -11.73 -3.66
C GLY A 51 -16.94 -12.82 -4.35
N HIS A 52 -16.35 -13.64 -3.52
CA HIS A 52 -15.52 -14.75 -3.93
C HIS A 52 -15.91 -15.97 -3.12
N ASN A 53 -15.73 -17.14 -3.70
CA ASN A 53 -16.07 -18.40 -3.06
C ASN A 53 -14.84 -18.95 -2.32
N GLN A 54 -14.54 -18.42 -1.14
CA GLN A 54 -13.40 -18.86 -0.34
C GLN A 54 -13.50 -20.33 0.08
N PRO A 55 -14.67 -20.87 0.42
CA PRO A 55 -14.80 -22.30 0.78
C PRO A 55 -14.24 -23.26 -0.28
N GLU A 56 -14.32 -22.93 -1.56
CA GLU A 56 -13.78 -23.74 -2.66
C GLU A 56 -12.25 -23.53 -2.86
N ASN A 57 -11.67 -22.46 -2.30
CA ASN A 57 -10.27 -22.07 -2.47
C ASN A 57 -9.41 -22.30 -1.20
N GLY A 58 -9.61 -23.40 -0.51
CA GLY A 58 -8.79 -23.76 0.65
C GLY A 58 -9.52 -23.69 1.99
N GLY A 59 -10.83 -23.47 1.98
CA GLY A 59 -11.66 -23.40 3.17
C GLY A 59 -11.90 -21.97 3.67
N THR A 60 -12.79 -21.83 4.61
CA THR A 60 -13.12 -20.54 5.25
C THR A 60 -11.91 -19.99 5.99
N PHE A 61 -11.81 -18.68 6.05
CA PHE A 61 -10.75 -17.97 6.78
C PHE A 61 -11.35 -16.82 7.58
N ALA A 62 -10.99 -16.74 8.88
CA ALA A 62 -11.31 -15.59 9.72
C ALA A 62 -10.06 -15.11 10.46
N TRP A 63 -9.69 -13.84 10.27
CA TRP A 63 -8.54 -13.31 10.98
C TRP A 63 -8.80 -13.12 12.49
N THR A 64 -10.06 -13.09 12.93
CA THR A 64 -10.41 -13.05 14.36
C THR A 64 -10.03 -14.34 15.11
N ASP A 65 -9.85 -15.47 14.41
CA ASP A 65 -9.42 -16.73 15.00
C ASP A 65 -7.92 -16.81 15.25
N LEU A 66 -7.18 -15.87 14.69
CA LEU A 66 -5.73 -15.79 14.85
C LEU A 66 -5.37 -15.19 16.22
N ASN A 67 -4.11 -15.37 16.63
CA ASN A 67 -3.58 -14.64 17.78
C ASN A 67 -3.67 -13.11 17.54
N PRO A 68 -3.71 -12.25 18.58
CA PRO A 68 -4.01 -10.83 18.44
C PRO A 68 -3.06 -10.05 17.50
N VAL A 69 -1.79 -10.46 17.41
CA VAL A 69 -0.82 -9.79 16.52
C VAL A 69 -1.09 -10.17 15.07
N ALA A 70 -1.31 -11.44 14.80
CA ALA A 70 -1.65 -11.92 13.46
C ALA A 70 -3.02 -11.35 13.02
N ALA A 71 -4.02 -11.40 13.90
CA ALA A 71 -5.34 -10.82 13.67
C ALA A 71 -5.23 -9.35 13.24
N LEU A 72 -4.45 -8.54 13.95
CA LEU A 72 -4.24 -7.13 13.60
C LEU A 72 -3.60 -6.96 12.23
N VAL A 73 -2.59 -7.76 11.89
CA VAL A 73 -1.88 -7.66 10.60
C VAL A 73 -2.80 -8.03 9.45
N TYR A 74 -3.57 -9.12 9.57
CA TYR A 74 -4.52 -9.56 8.55
C TYR A 74 -5.76 -8.66 8.48
N ALA A 75 -6.24 -8.10 9.60
CA ALA A 75 -7.30 -7.10 9.60
C ALA A 75 -6.92 -5.83 8.84
N ILE A 76 -5.68 -5.34 9.03
CA ILE A 76 -5.17 -4.19 8.26
C ILE A 76 -5.06 -4.56 6.77
N GLY A 77 -4.64 -5.77 6.45
CA GLY A 77 -4.61 -6.30 5.08
C GLY A 77 -6.02 -6.35 4.48
N ASP A 78 -6.98 -6.93 5.18
CA ASP A 78 -8.38 -7.04 4.77
C ASP A 78 -9.02 -5.65 4.54
N LEU A 79 -8.65 -4.65 5.34
CA LEU A 79 -9.13 -3.28 5.17
C LEU A 79 -8.56 -2.59 3.91
N ASN A 80 -7.31 -2.84 3.55
CA ASN A 80 -6.56 -2.05 2.57
C ASN A 80 -6.26 -2.79 1.26
N CYS A 81 -6.23 -4.13 1.27
CA CYS A 81 -5.85 -4.95 0.13
C CYS A 81 -6.98 -5.89 -0.29
N HIS A 82 -7.02 -6.28 -1.57
CA HIS A 82 -7.97 -7.28 -2.07
C HIS A 82 -7.61 -8.70 -1.65
N GLN A 83 -6.45 -8.94 -1.06
CA GLN A 83 -5.96 -10.23 -0.55
C GLN A 83 -6.11 -11.40 -1.53
N LYS A 84 -5.95 -11.14 -2.83
CA LYS A 84 -6.05 -12.17 -3.85
C LYS A 84 -4.75 -12.97 -3.92
N PHE A 85 -4.83 -14.31 -3.84
CA PHE A 85 -3.69 -15.21 -3.78
C PHE A 85 -2.71 -14.99 -4.94
N GLU A 86 -3.16 -14.95 -6.17
CA GLU A 86 -2.32 -14.77 -7.35
C GLU A 86 -1.54 -13.43 -7.36
N ARG A 87 -1.94 -12.50 -6.49
CA ARG A 87 -1.33 -11.17 -6.34
C ARG A 87 -0.50 -11.03 -5.08
N SER A 88 -0.35 -12.11 -4.32
CA SER A 88 0.38 -12.16 -3.05
C SER A 88 1.56 -13.13 -3.14
N TRP A 89 2.39 -13.10 -2.14
CA TRP A 89 3.39 -14.14 -1.89
C TRP A 89 2.96 -15.00 -0.71
N GLU A 90 3.58 -16.17 -0.61
CA GLU A 90 3.47 -17.07 0.53
C GLU A 90 4.79 -17.18 1.29
N ILE A 91 4.69 -17.37 2.58
CA ILE A 91 5.80 -17.72 3.47
C ILE A 91 5.31 -18.82 4.43
N ASN A 92 6.03 -19.92 4.50
CA ASN A 92 5.67 -21.06 5.34
C ASN A 92 4.25 -21.62 5.04
N GLY A 93 3.87 -21.65 3.74
CA GLY A 93 2.52 -22.07 3.33
C GLY A 93 1.41 -21.11 3.75
N ASN A 94 1.74 -19.91 4.21
CA ASN A 94 0.78 -18.89 4.61
C ASN A 94 0.82 -17.72 3.62
N GLN A 95 -0.32 -17.37 3.04
CA GLN A 95 -0.43 -16.19 2.21
C GLN A 95 -0.14 -14.93 3.02
N LEU A 96 0.60 -13.97 2.46
CA LEU A 96 0.84 -12.66 3.09
C LEU A 96 -0.46 -11.87 3.19
N ALA A 97 -0.57 -11.07 4.25
CA ALA A 97 -1.74 -10.24 4.53
C ALA A 97 -2.02 -9.16 3.48
N VAL A 98 -1.06 -8.85 2.62
CA VAL A 98 -1.18 -7.83 1.56
C VAL A 98 -0.58 -8.31 0.25
N CYS A 99 -1.05 -7.75 -0.86
CA CYS A 99 -0.52 -8.07 -2.18
C CYS A 99 0.88 -7.45 -2.40
N THR A 100 1.58 -7.94 -3.42
CA THR A 100 2.92 -7.47 -3.76
C THR A 100 2.97 -5.99 -4.16
N ARG A 101 1.89 -5.41 -4.67
CA ARG A 101 1.80 -3.97 -4.93
C ARG A 101 1.84 -3.16 -3.65
N ASP A 102 1.12 -3.59 -2.62
CA ASP A 102 1.12 -2.92 -1.31
C ASP A 102 2.49 -3.04 -0.63
N ILE A 103 3.19 -4.17 -0.81
CA ILE A 103 4.58 -4.31 -0.38
C ILE A 103 5.46 -3.25 -1.05
N GLY A 104 5.32 -3.08 -2.37
CA GLY A 104 6.03 -2.02 -3.11
C GLY A 104 5.71 -0.62 -2.54
N ILE A 105 4.43 -0.31 -2.34
CA ILE A 105 3.99 0.96 -1.76
C ILE A 105 4.60 1.18 -0.37
N LEU A 106 4.55 0.18 0.51
CA LEU A 106 5.11 0.27 1.85
C LEU A 106 6.64 0.46 1.84
N LEU A 107 7.36 -0.24 0.94
CA LEU A 107 8.81 -0.07 0.75
C LEU A 107 9.14 1.35 0.30
N GLY A 108 8.43 1.85 -0.70
CA GLY A 108 8.59 3.22 -1.19
C GLY A 108 8.30 4.25 -0.11
N PHE A 109 7.22 4.07 0.63
CA PHE A 109 6.82 4.95 1.73
C PHE A 109 7.91 5.02 2.82
N VAL A 110 8.43 3.86 3.26
CA VAL A 110 9.54 3.80 4.23
C VAL A 110 10.78 4.50 3.68
N GLY A 111 11.14 4.25 2.42
CA GLY A 111 12.26 4.92 1.76
C GLY A 111 12.11 6.45 1.73
N ALA A 112 10.91 6.96 1.45
CA ALA A 112 10.61 8.39 1.48
C ALA A 112 10.72 8.98 2.90
N CYS A 113 10.18 8.29 3.91
CA CYS A 113 10.30 8.74 5.30
C CYS A 113 11.76 8.78 5.76
N LEU A 114 12.58 7.82 5.36
CA LEU A 114 14.02 7.80 5.64
C LEU A 114 14.76 8.94 4.93
N LEU A 115 14.42 9.23 3.68
CA LEU A 115 14.96 10.38 2.98
C LEU A 115 14.55 11.69 3.66
N TRP A 116 13.26 11.80 3.98
CA TRP A 116 12.71 12.96 4.66
C TRP A 116 13.39 13.21 6.01
N SER A 117 13.59 12.19 6.82
CA SER A 117 14.24 12.32 8.13
C SER A 117 15.68 12.86 8.06
N ARG A 118 16.32 12.78 6.89
CA ARG A 118 17.70 13.25 6.67
C ARG A 118 17.79 14.59 5.97
N LYS A 119 16.84 14.92 5.12
CA LYS A 119 16.92 16.08 4.20
C LYS A 119 15.69 16.99 4.24
N GLY A 120 14.56 16.49 4.77
CA GLY A 120 13.33 17.27 4.82
C GLY A 120 13.41 18.40 5.83
N LEU A 121 12.94 19.57 5.44
CA LEU A 121 12.86 20.74 6.29
C LEU A 121 11.40 21.20 6.45
N ASN A 122 11.07 21.66 7.64
CA ASN A 122 9.81 22.33 7.87
C ASN A 122 9.82 23.70 7.19
N ARG A 123 8.84 23.96 6.36
CA ARG A 123 8.65 25.25 5.66
C ARG A 123 7.21 25.73 5.85
N TRP A 124 6.95 26.97 5.44
CA TRP A 124 5.65 27.62 5.58
C TRP A 124 4.49 26.84 4.91
N THR A 125 4.73 26.29 3.74
CA THR A 125 3.71 25.56 2.99
C THR A 125 4.11 24.10 2.77
N VAL A 126 3.12 23.22 2.56
CA VAL A 126 3.35 21.82 2.18
C VAL A 126 4.21 21.72 0.94
N ARG A 127 3.96 22.58 -0.05
CA ARG A 127 4.72 22.66 -1.29
C ARG A 127 6.19 22.98 -1.04
N ASP A 128 6.48 23.97 -0.21
CA ASP A 128 7.84 24.39 0.07
C ASP A 128 8.56 23.35 0.96
N SER A 129 7.86 22.74 1.91
CA SER A 129 8.36 21.60 2.67
C SER A 129 8.65 20.41 1.73
N PHE A 130 7.75 20.07 0.82
CA PHE A 130 7.95 19.00 -0.17
C PHE A 130 9.21 19.22 -1.02
N LEU A 131 9.46 20.45 -1.45
CA LEU A 131 10.65 20.78 -2.26
C LEU A 131 11.92 20.94 -1.44
N SER A 132 11.85 20.99 -0.11
CA SER A 132 13.00 21.23 0.76
C SER A 132 14.07 20.14 0.76
N ILE A 133 13.78 18.95 0.25
CA ILE A 133 14.78 17.88 0.09
C ILE A 133 15.78 18.15 -1.03
N PHE A 134 15.46 19.06 -1.95
CA PHE A 134 16.36 19.51 -3.02
C PHE A 134 17.25 20.65 -2.50
N THR A 135 18.43 20.82 -3.11
CA THR A 135 19.29 21.96 -2.83
C THR A 135 18.65 23.25 -3.39
N ASP A 136 18.87 24.37 -2.73
CA ASP A 136 18.29 25.66 -3.13
C ASP A 136 18.65 26.01 -4.57
N GLU A 137 19.90 25.73 -5.01
CA GLU A 137 20.34 25.98 -6.39
C GLU A 137 19.51 25.17 -7.43
N SER A 138 19.12 23.94 -7.11
CA SER A 138 18.35 23.09 -8.04
C SER A 138 16.91 23.53 -8.18
N VAL A 139 16.34 24.19 -7.18
CA VAL A 139 14.94 24.64 -7.18
C VAL A 139 14.80 26.17 -7.38
N GLU A 140 15.87 26.95 -7.34
CA GLU A 140 15.88 28.42 -7.46
C GLU A 140 15.01 28.90 -8.64
N ARG A 141 15.18 28.34 -9.81
CA ARG A 141 14.41 28.68 -11.01
C ARG A 141 12.91 28.54 -10.82
N PHE A 142 12.47 27.52 -10.06
CA PHE A 142 11.05 27.26 -9.81
C PHE A 142 10.48 28.25 -8.77
N TYR A 143 11.31 28.71 -7.84
CA TYR A 143 10.96 29.78 -6.90
C TYR A 143 10.85 31.11 -7.62
N PHE A 144 11.84 31.45 -8.46
CA PHE A 144 11.87 32.71 -9.20
C PHE A 144 10.67 32.86 -10.16
N ASN A 145 10.27 31.77 -10.85
CA ASN A 145 9.16 31.78 -11.80
C ASN A 145 7.81 31.41 -11.17
N ASP A 146 7.74 31.24 -9.85
CA ASP A 146 6.57 30.75 -9.09
C ASP A 146 5.93 29.46 -9.68
N THR A 147 6.75 28.54 -10.15
CA THR A 147 6.31 27.26 -10.74
C THR A 147 6.44 26.07 -9.79
N ARG A 148 6.65 26.32 -8.51
CA ARG A 148 6.80 25.31 -7.44
C ARG A 148 5.65 24.30 -7.37
N MET A 149 4.41 24.78 -7.49
CA MET A 149 3.23 23.92 -7.51
C MET A 149 3.26 22.95 -8.70
N ARG A 150 3.65 23.44 -9.87
CA ARG A 150 3.76 22.60 -11.06
C ARG A 150 4.83 21.54 -10.89
N LEU A 151 6.00 21.90 -10.32
CA LEU A 151 7.07 20.94 -10.04
C LEU A 151 6.60 19.85 -9.08
N MET A 152 5.95 20.21 -7.97
CA MET A 152 5.39 19.24 -7.02
C MET A 152 4.39 18.29 -7.70
N LEU A 153 3.45 18.82 -8.49
CA LEU A 153 2.45 18.01 -9.20
C LEU A 153 3.09 17.08 -10.25
N VAL A 154 4.11 17.54 -10.96
CA VAL A 154 4.85 16.70 -11.92
C VAL A 154 5.57 15.56 -11.20
N LEU A 155 6.24 15.82 -10.08
CA LEU A 155 6.91 14.79 -9.30
C LEU A 155 5.92 13.76 -8.75
N LEU A 156 4.76 14.20 -8.27
CA LEU A 156 3.69 13.30 -7.84
C LEU A 156 3.16 12.48 -9.02
N ALA A 157 2.91 13.10 -10.18
CA ALA A 157 2.43 12.41 -11.37
C ALA A 157 3.44 11.37 -11.89
N VAL A 158 4.73 11.68 -11.88
CA VAL A 158 5.80 10.74 -12.28
C VAL A 158 5.86 9.54 -11.33
N GLY A 159 5.72 9.76 -10.03
CA GLY A 159 5.73 8.67 -9.06
C GLY A 159 4.47 7.82 -9.08
N LEU A 160 3.29 8.42 -9.22
CA LEU A 160 1.99 7.72 -9.26
C LEU A 160 1.70 7.11 -10.64
N GLY A 161 2.26 7.68 -11.70
CA GLY A 161 1.97 7.31 -13.09
C GLY A 161 2.13 5.82 -13.40
N PRO A 162 3.27 5.19 -13.08
CA PRO A 162 3.48 3.76 -13.36
C PRO A 162 2.41 2.87 -12.73
N MET A 163 2.03 3.14 -11.48
CA MET A 163 0.98 2.39 -10.79
C MET A 163 -0.41 2.66 -11.40
N ALA A 164 -0.69 3.90 -11.79
CA ALA A 164 -1.94 4.25 -12.44
C ALA A 164 -2.07 3.57 -13.80
N VAL A 165 -1.02 3.60 -14.64
CA VAL A 165 -1.01 2.91 -15.94
C VAL A 165 -1.23 1.41 -15.76
N ASP A 166 -0.46 0.76 -14.88
CA ASP A 166 -0.60 -0.68 -14.61
C ASP A 166 -2.00 -1.02 -14.09
N GLY A 167 -2.53 -0.24 -13.14
CA GLY A 167 -3.85 -0.46 -12.56
C GLY A 167 -5.00 -0.23 -13.55
N PHE A 168 -4.95 0.83 -14.34
CA PHE A 168 -5.97 1.09 -15.37
C PHE A 168 -5.92 0.07 -16.51
N THR A 169 -4.73 -0.38 -16.91
CA THR A 169 -4.59 -1.44 -17.90
C THR A 169 -5.28 -2.73 -17.42
N GLN A 170 -5.05 -3.12 -16.16
CA GLN A 170 -5.74 -4.28 -15.57
C GLN A 170 -7.25 -4.10 -15.44
N LEU A 171 -7.72 -2.87 -15.21
CA LEU A 171 -9.15 -2.59 -15.08
C LEU A 171 -9.89 -2.63 -16.42
N LEU A 172 -9.21 -2.22 -17.49
CA LEU A 172 -9.83 -2.01 -18.81
C LEU A 172 -9.57 -3.15 -19.80
N THR A 173 -8.70 -4.10 -19.45
CA THR A 173 -8.29 -5.22 -20.32
C THR A 173 -8.16 -6.51 -19.51
N ASP A 174 -8.01 -7.65 -20.21
CA ASP A 174 -7.72 -8.95 -19.60
C ASP A 174 -6.23 -9.09 -19.14
N TYR A 175 -5.48 -8.00 -19.13
CA TYR A 175 -4.09 -7.98 -18.68
C TYR A 175 -3.99 -8.17 -17.16
N GLU A 176 -3.17 -9.11 -16.72
CA GLU A 176 -2.79 -9.28 -15.31
C GLU A 176 -1.31 -8.95 -15.11
N SER A 177 -1.03 -8.04 -14.19
CA SER A 177 0.33 -7.63 -13.82
C SER A 177 1.03 -8.72 -13.01
N THR A 178 2.30 -8.95 -13.30
CA THR A 178 3.13 -9.86 -12.51
C THR A 178 3.43 -9.29 -11.12
N ASN A 179 3.71 -10.16 -10.15
CA ASN A 179 4.06 -9.74 -8.79
C ASN A 179 5.29 -8.82 -8.74
N LEU A 180 6.29 -9.04 -9.60
CA LEU A 180 7.45 -8.16 -9.71
C LEU A 180 7.05 -6.76 -10.24
N LEU A 181 6.25 -6.70 -11.29
CA LEU A 181 5.80 -5.43 -11.87
C LEU A 181 4.93 -4.65 -10.87
N ARG A 182 4.12 -5.34 -10.08
CA ARG A 182 3.33 -4.74 -8.98
C ARG A 182 4.22 -4.04 -7.95
N ILE A 183 5.33 -4.64 -7.55
CA ILE A 183 6.31 -4.00 -6.65
C ILE A 183 6.95 -2.80 -7.33
N LEU A 184 7.42 -2.95 -8.58
CA LEU A 184 8.12 -1.90 -9.31
C LEU A 184 7.24 -0.67 -9.59
N THR A 185 5.94 -0.87 -9.80
CA THR A 185 4.97 0.22 -9.99
C THR A 185 4.45 0.78 -8.67
N GLY A 186 4.34 -0.04 -7.64
CA GLY A 186 3.93 0.38 -6.30
C GLY A 186 4.98 1.21 -5.56
N ALA A 187 6.26 0.85 -5.69
CA ALA A 187 7.34 1.52 -4.95
C ALA A 187 7.49 3.03 -5.27
N PRO A 188 7.48 3.50 -6.53
CA PRO A 188 7.48 4.93 -6.82
C PRO A 188 6.26 5.65 -6.28
N ALA A 189 5.08 5.02 -6.37
CA ALA A 189 3.84 5.58 -5.84
C ALA A 189 3.90 5.74 -4.32
N GLY A 190 4.34 4.70 -3.63
CA GLY A 190 4.58 4.74 -2.19
C GLY A 190 5.61 5.79 -1.79
N PHE A 191 6.68 5.93 -2.59
CA PHE A 191 7.74 6.90 -2.33
C PHE A 191 7.23 8.34 -2.40
N VAL A 192 6.58 8.73 -3.49
CA VAL A 192 6.05 10.10 -3.60
C VAL A 192 4.91 10.36 -2.62
N GLY A 193 4.09 9.33 -2.31
CA GLY A 193 3.05 9.40 -1.28
C GLY A 193 3.63 9.63 0.11
N GLY A 194 4.64 8.86 0.51
CA GLY A 194 5.32 9.02 1.80
C GLY A 194 6.07 10.35 1.92
N TRP A 195 6.66 10.82 0.84
CA TRP A 195 7.29 12.12 0.76
C TRP A 195 6.28 13.25 0.93
N PHE A 196 5.16 13.22 0.19
CA PHE A 196 4.09 14.19 0.32
C PHE A 196 3.46 14.17 1.73
N PHE A 197 3.22 12.97 2.28
CA PHE A 197 2.74 12.80 3.65
C PHE A 197 3.69 13.46 4.66
N SER A 198 5.00 13.16 4.59
CA SER A 198 6.00 13.74 5.47
C SER A 198 6.04 15.28 5.38
N ALA A 199 5.99 15.82 4.16
CA ALA A 199 5.94 17.25 3.92
C ALA A 199 4.68 17.89 4.53
N THR A 200 3.53 17.21 4.41
CA THR A 200 2.25 17.71 4.93
C THR A 200 2.27 17.80 6.45
N PHE A 201 2.79 16.78 7.13
CA PHE A 201 2.87 16.78 8.59
C PHE A 201 3.98 17.68 9.15
N SER A 202 5.00 17.98 8.35
CA SER A 202 6.10 18.84 8.75
C SER A 202 5.83 20.33 8.48
N ALA A 203 4.97 20.66 7.53
CA ALA A 203 4.66 22.05 7.19
C ALA A 203 3.98 22.78 8.37
N ARG A 204 4.70 23.71 8.99
CA ARG A 204 4.23 24.48 10.17
C ARG A 204 4.57 25.95 10.01
N PRO A 205 3.56 26.84 9.81
CA PRO A 205 3.81 28.24 9.54
C PRO A 205 4.47 29.01 10.68
N ASN A 206 4.47 28.49 11.91
CA ASN A 206 4.99 29.18 13.09
C ASN A 206 6.32 28.61 13.63
N GLN A 207 6.87 27.57 12.98
CA GLN A 207 8.09 26.88 13.41
C GLN A 207 8.87 26.44 12.17
N PHE A 208 9.85 27.22 11.76
CA PHE A 208 10.72 26.89 10.63
C PHE A 208 12.03 26.29 11.11
N ASP A 209 12.54 25.33 10.33
CA ASP A 209 13.91 24.90 10.41
C ASP A 209 14.75 25.87 9.55
N ASP A 210 15.84 26.39 10.11
CA ASP A 210 16.81 27.17 9.37
C ASP A 210 17.57 26.23 8.41
N ALA A 211 17.86 26.72 7.21
CA ALA A 211 18.55 25.96 6.18
C ALA A 211 20.06 25.91 6.42
#